data_68d7dad23c48742924808bd691ab747a
#
_entry.id   68d7dad23c48742924808bd691ab747a
#
_cell.length_a   1.000
_cell.length_b   1.000
_cell.length_c   1.000
_cell.angle_alpha   90.00
_cell.angle_beta   90.00
_cell.angle_gamma   90.00
#
_symmetry.space_group_name_H-M   'P 1'
#
loop_
_entity.id
_entity.type
_entity.pdbx_description
1 polymer ?
#
loop_
_entity_poly.entity_id
_entity_poly.type
_entity_poly.pdbx_seq_one_letter_code
_entity_poly.pdbx_strand_id
1 'polypeptide(L)'
;HLPTRRQRQMCIRDSDWIDAHIGDYPYGVDTVIPQKYEGMDNKDPEELLEQLKALVPDEHKQFAENLLQEAGVPEADVSNGPDGGLLGWTEATAGPQIEEALKRKNVKLIANALGTPPADIIKKIQDKGILIGALCGKIKQAKAHKEAGLDFIIAQGGEGGGHTGEIGSIVLWPQIIDAVGDLPVLAAGGIGNGRQMAAALAMGAQGVWAGSLWLTVEEAMTQPAQKDSYLNASSEDTIRSRAWTGKPARMLKNKWTEAWESDDTPDPLPMPLQGMVTFDAIRRTAMYADKGSAQDVSFNAAGQVIGQINEVESVKNVIFRLVNEYVDTLDNLNSTMPKID
;
A
#
# COMPACT_ATOMS: atom_id res chain seq x y z
N HIS A 1 3.93 -3.18 -25.60
CA HIS A 1 4.36 -1.76 -25.51
C HIS A 1 3.25 -0.77 -25.06
N LEU A 2 1.96 -1.11 -25.15
CA LEU A 2 0.86 -0.20 -24.80
C LEU A 2 0.64 -0.02 -23.26
N PRO A 3 0.67 -1.06 -22.41
CA PRO A 3 0.45 -0.90 -20.96
C PRO A 3 1.53 -0.05 -20.27
N THR A 4 2.81 -0.34 -20.55
CA THR A 4 3.95 0.41 -19.99
C THR A 4 3.97 1.88 -20.45
N ARG A 5 3.49 2.17 -21.65
CA ARG A 5 3.41 3.53 -22.18
C ARG A 5 2.33 4.36 -21.48
N ARG A 6 1.16 3.76 -21.19
CA ARG A 6 0.06 4.43 -20.48
C ARG A 6 0.40 4.69 -19.02
N GLN A 7 0.98 3.73 -18.32
CA GLN A 7 1.41 3.89 -16.93
C GLN A 7 2.49 4.97 -16.80
N ARG A 8 3.45 5.01 -17.71
CA ARG A 8 4.43 6.09 -17.78
C ARG A 8 3.78 7.46 -18.02
N GLN A 9 2.77 7.55 -18.89
CA GLN A 9 2.05 8.80 -19.15
C GLN A 9 1.28 9.27 -17.90
N MET A 10 0.71 8.36 -17.12
CA MET A 10 0.04 8.68 -15.86
C MET A 10 1.03 9.23 -14.83
N CYS A 11 2.17 8.56 -14.63
CA CYS A 11 3.23 9.04 -13.73
C CYS A 11 3.77 10.41 -14.15
N ILE A 12 3.95 10.65 -15.45
CA ILE A 12 4.36 11.97 -15.97
C ILE A 12 3.32 13.03 -15.64
N ARG A 13 2.05 12.78 -15.95
CA ARG A 13 0.95 13.71 -15.68
C ARG A 13 0.84 14.08 -14.20
N ASP A 14 0.91 13.08 -13.32
CA ASP A 14 0.77 13.29 -11.89
C ASP A 14 1.99 14.02 -11.32
N SER A 15 3.21 13.68 -11.77
CA SER A 15 4.42 14.41 -11.40
C SER A 15 4.42 15.84 -11.92
N ASP A 16 3.96 16.08 -13.14
CA ASP A 16 3.83 17.44 -13.71
C ASP A 16 2.84 18.28 -12.89
N TRP A 17 1.73 17.66 -12.48
CA TRP A 17 0.74 18.33 -11.64
C TRP A 17 1.33 18.68 -10.26
N ILE A 18 2.03 17.74 -9.62
CA ILE A 18 2.69 17.98 -8.33
C ILE A 18 3.72 19.10 -8.45
N ASP A 19 4.61 19.02 -9.43
CA ASP A 19 5.66 20.03 -9.64
C ASP A 19 5.08 21.44 -9.90
N ALA A 20 3.92 21.54 -10.55
CA ALA A 20 3.23 22.80 -10.80
C ALA A 20 2.58 23.42 -9.54
N HIS A 21 2.29 22.62 -8.50
CA HIS A 21 1.53 23.05 -7.33
C HIS A 21 2.35 23.07 -6.03
N ILE A 22 3.45 22.30 -5.96
CA ILE A 22 4.21 22.12 -4.72
C ILE A 22 5.28 23.21 -4.49
N GLY A 23 5.61 24.01 -5.50
CA GLY A 23 6.71 24.96 -5.45
C GLY A 23 8.07 24.27 -5.30
N ASP A 24 8.87 24.69 -4.31
CA ASP A 24 10.19 24.09 -4.03
C ASP A 24 10.15 23.05 -2.89
N TYR A 25 8.97 22.67 -2.40
CA TYR A 25 8.86 21.66 -1.35
C TYR A 25 9.23 20.26 -1.88
N PRO A 26 9.96 19.47 -1.08
CA PRO A 26 10.29 18.09 -1.46
C PRO A 26 9.09 17.15 -1.34
N TYR A 27 9.09 16.09 -2.15
CA TYR A 27 8.15 14.97 -2.00
C TYR A 27 8.83 13.63 -2.23
N GLY A 28 8.14 12.56 -1.82
CA GLY A 28 8.56 11.18 -2.03
C GLY A 28 7.70 10.47 -3.07
N VAL A 29 8.25 9.40 -3.64
CA VAL A 29 7.55 8.52 -4.57
C VAL A 29 7.57 7.10 -4.02
N ASP A 30 6.42 6.45 -3.99
CA ASP A 30 6.31 5.02 -3.67
C ASP A 30 6.28 4.20 -4.96
N THR A 31 7.05 3.12 -4.99
CA THR A 31 7.18 2.24 -6.14
C THR A 31 7.06 0.78 -5.73
N VAL A 32 6.77 -0.08 -6.69
CA VAL A 32 6.77 -1.53 -6.49
C VAL A 32 7.86 -2.15 -7.35
N ILE A 33 9.02 -2.42 -6.75
CA ILE A 33 10.17 -3.05 -7.40
C ILE A 33 10.28 -4.47 -6.86
N PRO A 34 9.83 -5.50 -7.59
CA PRO A 34 9.85 -6.87 -7.10
C PRO A 34 11.26 -7.44 -7.13
N GLN A 35 11.60 -8.28 -6.13
CA GLN A 35 12.85 -9.07 -6.15
C GLN A 35 12.72 -10.35 -6.98
N LYS A 36 11.58 -11.03 -6.85
CA LYS A 36 11.27 -12.29 -7.54
C LYS A 36 9.76 -12.41 -7.77
N TYR A 37 9.40 -12.87 -8.95
CA TYR A 37 8.04 -13.28 -9.31
C TYR A 37 8.10 -14.43 -10.31
N GLU A 38 7.00 -15.17 -10.42
CA GLU A 38 6.91 -16.25 -11.38
C GLU A 38 6.98 -15.71 -12.82
N GLY A 39 7.84 -16.33 -13.65
CA GLY A 39 8.08 -15.85 -15.01
C GLY A 39 9.06 -14.68 -15.14
N MET A 40 9.81 -14.33 -14.07
CA MET A 40 10.80 -13.21 -14.10
C MET A 40 11.86 -13.36 -15.19
N ASP A 41 12.15 -14.59 -15.64
CA ASP A 41 13.10 -14.86 -16.72
C ASP A 41 12.55 -14.49 -18.11
N ASN A 42 11.21 -14.35 -18.23
CA ASN A 42 10.59 -13.89 -19.46
C ASN A 42 10.54 -12.35 -19.50
N LYS A 43 11.29 -11.77 -20.43
CA LYS A 43 11.41 -10.31 -20.59
C LYS A 43 10.31 -9.70 -21.46
N ASP A 44 9.49 -10.52 -22.13
CA ASP A 44 8.35 -10.05 -22.90
C ASP A 44 7.10 -10.02 -22.02
N PRO A 45 6.56 -8.83 -21.69
CA PRO A 45 5.38 -8.73 -20.82
C PRO A 45 4.11 -9.35 -21.40
N GLU A 46 3.97 -9.41 -22.74
CA GLU A 46 2.78 -9.97 -23.38
C GLU A 46 2.84 -11.50 -23.31
N GLU A 47 4.00 -12.09 -23.58
CA GLU A 47 4.20 -13.54 -23.45
C GLU A 47 4.09 -14.00 -22.00
N LEU A 48 4.66 -13.25 -21.04
CA LEU A 48 4.52 -13.52 -19.63
C LEU A 48 3.04 -13.49 -19.20
N LEU A 49 2.29 -12.50 -19.67
CA LEU A 49 0.86 -12.38 -19.33
C LEU A 49 0.07 -13.59 -19.82
N GLU A 50 0.30 -14.04 -21.07
CA GLU A 50 -0.40 -15.22 -21.61
C GLU A 50 -0.01 -16.51 -20.88
N GLN A 51 1.27 -16.67 -20.52
CA GLN A 51 1.73 -17.80 -19.70
C GLN A 51 1.02 -17.82 -18.32
N LEU A 52 0.96 -16.68 -17.63
CA LEU A 52 0.29 -16.59 -16.33
C LEU A 52 -1.21 -16.83 -16.42
N LYS A 53 -1.89 -16.31 -17.46
CA LYS A 53 -3.31 -16.57 -17.69
C LYS A 53 -3.61 -18.06 -17.88
N ALA A 54 -2.73 -18.76 -18.57
CA ALA A 54 -2.89 -20.21 -18.83
C ALA A 54 -2.76 -21.06 -17.54
N LEU A 55 -2.09 -20.53 -16.50
CA LEU A 55 -1.95 -21.20 -15.21
C LEU A 55 -3.14 -21.00 -14.27
N VAL A 56 -4.06 -20.08 -14.60
CA VAL A 56 -5.23 -19.82 -13.75
C VAL A 56 -6.34 -20.84 -14.06
N PRO A 57 -6.77 -21.65 -13.07
CA PRO A 57 -7.86 -22.59 -13.26
C PRO A 57 -9.19 -21.90 -13.60
N ASP A 58 -9.99 -22.51 -14.46
CA ASP A 58 -11.29 -21.95 -14.85
C ASP A 58 -12.29 -21.89 -13.68
N GLU A 59 -12.17 -22.80 -12.73
CA GLU A 59 -12.96 -22.78 -11.49
C GLU A 59 -12.79 -21.46 -10.72
N HIS A 60 -11.58 -20.95 -10.58
CA HIS A 60 -11.31 -19.69 -9.89
C HIS A 60 -11.88 -18.48 -10.66
N LYS A 61 -11.78 -18.48 -11.99
CA LYS A 61 -12.37 -17.43 -12.83
C LYS A 61 -13.89 -17.42 -12.70
N GLN A 62 -14.51 -18.60 -12.77
CA GLN A 62 -15.97 -18.75 -12.65
C GLN A 62 -16.45 -18.35 -11.26
N PHE A 63 -15.71 -18.74 -10.21
CA PHE A 63 -16.02 -18.34 -8.84
C PHE A 63 -16.02 -16.83 -8.66
N ALA A 64 -14.96 -16.15 -9.12
CA ALA A 64 -14.87 -14.69 -9.09
C ALA A 64 -16.03 -14.01 -9.86
N GLU A 65 -16.36 -14.52 -11.05
CA GLU A 65 -17.45 -13.99 -11.86
C GLU A 65 -18.81 -14.17 -11.20
N ASN A 66 -19.07 -15.33 -10.58
CA ASN A 66 -20.31 -15.56 -9.86
C ASN A 66 -20.51 -14.55 -8.71
N LEU A 67 -19.47 -14.26 -7.95
CA LEU A 67 -19.54 -13.24 -6.88
C LEU A 67 -19.90 -11.85 -7.40
N LEU A 68 -19.36 -11.46 -8.56
CA LEU A 68 -19.71 -10.18 -9.19
C LEU A 68 -21.16 -10.15 -9.67
N GLN A 69 -21.63 -11.25 -10.28
CA GLN A 69 -23.01 -11.37 -10.76
C GLN A 69 -24.02 -11.33 -9.59
N GLU A 70 -23.74 -12.05 -8.51
CA GLU A 70 -24.56 -12.05 -7.29
C GLU A 70 -24.64 -10.65 -6.65
N ALA A 71 -23.56 -9.88 -6.71
CA ALA A 71 -23.52 -8.50 -6.26
C ALA A 71 -24.17 -7.51 -7.25
N GLY A 72 -24.62 -7.97 -8.42
CA GLY A 72 -25.20 -7.14 -9.46
C GLY A 72 -24.20 -6.18 -10.12
N VAL A 73 -22.91 -6.52 -10.12
CA VAL A 73 -21.86 -5.76 -10.82
C VAL A 73 -21.94 -6.06 -12.31
N PRO A 74 -22.18 -5.07 -13.18
CA PRO A 74 -22.31 -5.30 -14.61
C PRO A 74 -21.03 -5.85 -15.25
N GLU A 75 -21.19 -6.65 -16.29
CA GLU A 75 -20.07 -7.00 -17.16
C GLU A 75 -19.54 -5.76 -17.88
N ALA A 76 -18.22 -5.66 -18.02
CA ALA A 76 -17.56 -4.60 -18.76
C ALA A 76 -16.22 -5.07 -19.31
N ASP A 77 -15.85 -4.58 -20.49
CA ASP A 77 -14.48 -4.70 -20.98
C ASP A 77 -13.59 -3.69 -20.24
N VAL A 78 -12.86 -4.20 -19.26
CA VAL A 78 -11.93 -3.42 -18.44
C VAL A 78 -10.47 -3.58 -18.88
N SER A 79 -10.20 -4.28 -19.98
CA SER A 79 -8.85 -4.56 -20.50
C SER A 79 -8.04 -3.29 -20.81
N ASN A 80 -8.73 -2.19 -21.12
CA ASN A 80 -8.17 -0.92 -21.54
C ASN A 80 -8.19 0.19 -20.47
N GLY A 81 -8.36 -0.14 -19.20
CA GLY A 81 -8.40 0.84 -18.10
C GLY A 81 -7.10 1.65 -17.91
N PRO A 82 -7.16 2.78 -17.19
CA PRO A 82 -6.03 3.71 -17.02
C PRO A 82 -4.86 3.15 -16.21
N ASP A 83 -5.04 2.09 -15.44
CA ASP A 83 -4.13 1.65 -14.37
C ASP A 83 -2.96 0.77 -14.84
N GLY A 84 -2.62 0.78 -16.12
CA GLY A 84 -1.39 0.17 -16.62
C GLY A 84 -1.39 -1.35 -16.79
N GLY A 85 -2.49 -2.04 -16.47
CA GLY A 85 -2.62 -3.48 -16.73
C GLY A 85 -2.17 -4.38 -15.59
N LEU A 86 -2.39 -5.69 -15.78
CA LEU A 86 -2.17 -6.78 -14.83
C LEU A 86 -0.75 -6.91 -14.27
N LEU A 87 0.26 -6.37 -14.96
CA LEU A 87 1.67 -6.50 -14.61
C LEU A 87 2.28 -5.22 -13.99
N GLY A 88 1.46 -4.40 -13.32
CA GLY A 88 1.90 -3.15 -12.68
C GLY A 88 2.98 -3.28 -11.60
N TRP A 89 3.34 -4.52 -11.23
CA TRP A 89 4.32 -4.89 -10.22
C TRP A 89 5.61 -5.52 -10.81
N THR A 90 5.84 -5.44 -12.11
CA THR A 90 7.03 -6.01 -12.76
C THR A 90 8.15 -4.98 -12.91
N GLU A 91 9.38 -5.46 -13.15
CA GLU A 91 10.52 -4.59 -13.47
C GLU A 91 10.24 -3.71 -14.70
N ALA A 92 9.54 -4.24 -15.69
CA ALA A 92 9.16 -3.51 -16.90
C ALA A 92 8.26 -2.29 -16.61
N THR A 93 7.52 -2.30 -15.51
CA THR A 93 6.67 -1.19 -15.07
C THR A 93 7.38 -0.29 -14.07
N ALA A 94 8.14 -0.84 -13.12
CA ALA A 94 8.88 -0.08 -12.12
C ALA A 94 10.01 0.78 -12.73
N GLY A 95 10.75 0.24 -13.69
CA GLY A 95 11.86 0.95 -14.35
C GLY A 95 11.46 2.32 -14.91
N PRO A 96 10.45 2.42 -15.78
CA PRO A 96 9.96 3.71 -16.29
C PRO A 96 9.47 4.69 -15.22
N GLN A 97 8.89 4.20 -14.12
CA GLN A 97 8.45 5.03 -12.99
C GLN A 97 9.64 5.64 -12.25
N ILE A 98 10.66 4.82 -11.98
CA ILE A 98 11.90 5.28 -11.35
C ILE A 98 12.60 6.31 -12.26
N GLU A 99 12.73 6.03 -13.56
CA GLU A 99 13.33 6.98 -14.52
C GLU A 99 12.61 8.33 -14.52
N GLU A 100 11.28 8.33 -14.38
CA GLU A 100 10.52 9.56 -14.31
C GLU A 100 10.76 10.28 -12.97
N ALA A 101 10.74 9.57 -11.85
CA ALA A 101 11.03 10.14 -10.53
C ALA A 101 12.43 10.77 -10.46
N LEU A 102 13.45 10.12 -11.07
CA LEU A 102 14.83 10.61 -11.10
C LEU A 102 15.04 11.90 -11.92
N LYS A 103 14.08 12.30 -12.75
CA LYS A 103 14.12 13.57 -13.50
C LYS A 103 13.58 14.76 -12.70
N ARG A 104 12.84 14.48 -11.60
CA ARG A 104 12.13 15.50 -10.85
C ARG A 104 13.03 16.15 -9.79
N LYS A 105 13.17 17.47 -9.87
CA LYS A 105 14.02 18.27 -8.95
C LYS A 105 13.61 18.08 -7.48
N ASN A 106 12.30 18.00 -7.22
CA ASN A 106 11.73 17.99 -5.87
C ASN A 106 11.56 16.58 -5.30
N VAL A 107 11.79 15.51 -6.05
CA VAL A 107 11.84 14.15 -5.51
C VAL A 107 13.11 13.99 -4.67
N LYS A 108 12.93 13.66 -3.38
CA LYS A 108 14.02 13.48 -2.42
C LYS A 108 14.03 12.13 -1.77
N LEU A 109 12.98 11.35 -1.97
CA LEU A 109 12.81 10.05 -1.35
C LEU A 109 12.08 9.10 -2.31
N ILE A 110 12.56 7.86 -2.41
CA ILE A 110 11.84 6.77 -3.07
C ILE A 110 11.66 5.65 -2.05
N ALA A 111 10.42 5.15 -1.90
CA ALA A 111 10.10 4.00 -1.09
C ALA A 111 9.76 2.80 -1.97
N ASN A 112 10.18 1.60 -1.58
CA ASN A 112 9.76 0.36 -2.23
C ASN A 112 8.79 -0.42 -1.34
N ALA A 113 7.59 -0.67 -1.85
CA ALA A 113 6.55 -1.40 -1.14
C ALA A 113 6.78 -2.93 -1.10
N LEU A 114 7.67 -3.50 -1.91
CA LEU A 114 7.78 -4.95 -2.09
C LEU A 114 9.22 -5.47 -2.01
N GLY A 115 9.73 -5.61 -0.77
CA GLY A 115 11.03 -6.22 -0.50
C GLY A 115 12.23 -5.29 -0.74
N THR A 116 13.44 -5.86 -0.76
CA THR A 116 14.67 -5.10 -1.01
C THR A 116 14.84 -4.83 -2.50
N PRO A 117 15.01 -3.58 -2.95
CA PRO A 117 15.27 -3.31 -4.36
C PRO A 117 16.60 -3.94 -4.84
N PRO A 118 16.78 -4.20 -6.15
CA PRO A 118 18.05 -4.60 -6.74
C PRO A 118 19.17 -3.58 -6.50
N ALA A 119 20.41 -4.06 -6.32
CA ALA A 119 21.55 -3.22 -5.93
C ALA A 119 21.89 -2.11 -6.95
N ASP A 120 21.72 -2.38 -8.24
CA ASP A 120 21.90 -1.40 -9.32
C ASP A 120 20.86 -0.29 -9.28
N ILE A 121 19.61 -0.61 -8.92
CA ILE A 121 18.53 0.38 -8.71
C ILE A 121 18.81 1.23 -7.48
N ILE A 122 19.22 0.63 -6.38
CA ILE A 122 19.61 1.36 -5.16
C ILE A 122 20.70 2.37 -5.49
N LYS A 123 21.78 1.89 -6.10
CA LYS A 123 22.91 2.77 -6.49
C LYS A 123 22.46 3.89 -7.43
N LYS A 124 21.64 3.60 -8.43
CA LYS A 124 21.15 4.58 -9.39
C LYS A 124 20.36 5.71 -8.75
N ILE A 125 19.55 5.39 -7.74
CA ILE A 125 18.74 6.37 -6.99
C ILE A 125 19.68 7.21 -6.11
N GLN A 126 20.58 6.58 -5.37
CA GLN A 126 21.52 7.24 -4.47
C GLN A 126 22.52 8.13 -5.23
N ASP A 127 22.99 7.74 -6.41
CA ASP A 127 23.86 8.56 -7.28
C ASP A 127 23.19 9.90 -7.71
N LYS A 128 21.86 10.01 -7.58
CA LYS A 128 21.09 11.24 -7.80
C LYS A 128 20.87 12.08 -6.52
N GLY A 129 21.40 11.62 -5.39
CA GLY A 129 21.17 12.27 -4.09
C GLY A 129 19.75 12.11 -3.57
N ILE A 130 19.04 11.05 -4.00
CA ILE A 130 17.69 10.71 -3.57
C ILE A 130 17.80 9.55 -2.58
N LEU A 131 17.08 9.65 -1.45
CA LEU A 131 17.05 8.61 -0.44
C LEU A 131 16.17 7.43 -0.90
N ILE A 132 16.60 6.21 -0.63
CA ILE A 132 15.83 5.01 -0.92
C ILE A 132 15.60 4.18 0.34
N GLY A 133 14.34 3.79 0.57
CA GLY A 133 13.95 2.91 1.66
C GLY A 133 12.98 1.83 1.21
N ALA A 134 12.63 0.92 2.10
CA ALA A 134 11.67 -0.13 1.80
C ALA A 134 10.83 -0.52 3.01
N LEU A 135 9.61 -1.02 2.73
CA LEU A 135 8.71 -1.57 3.72
C LEU A 135 9.17 -2.95 4.18
N CYS A 136 9.03 -3.21 5.47
CA CYS A 136 9.24 -4.53 6.04
C CYS A 136 8.29 -4.81 7.22
N GLY A 137 7.90 -6.06 7.38
CA GLY A 137 7.08 -6.56 8.48
C GLY A 137 7.79 -7.61 9.35
N LYS A 138 9.11 -7.79 9.17
CA LYS A 138 9.93 -8.77 9.90
C LYS A 138 11.37 -8.27 10.06
N ILE A 139 12.01 -8.61 11.17
CA ILE A 139 13.43 -8.27 11.45
C ILE A 139 14.37 -8.78 10.34
N LYS A 140 14.15 -9.99 9.81
CA LYS A 140 14.96 -10.53 8.72
C LYS A 140 14.94 -9.63 7.47
N GLN A 141 13.80 -9.04 7.15
CA GLN A 141 13.67 -8.12 6.02
C GLN A 141 14.41 -6.81 6.29
N ALA A 142 14.25 -6.24 7.49
CA ALA A 142 14.95 -5.01 7.88
C ALA A 142 16.47 -5.16 7.82
N LYS A 143 17.01 -6.30 8.30
CA LYS A 143 18.44 -6.61 8.18
C LYS A 143 18.89 -6.71 6.73
N ALA A 144 18.12 -7.38 5.86
CA ALA A 144 18.44 -7.47 4.44
C ALA A 144 18.42 -6.09 3.76
N HIS A 145 17.50 -5.20 4.14
CA HIS A 145 17.45 -3.81 3.66
C HIS A 145 18.70 -3.04 4.07
N LYS A 146 19.12 -3.16 5.35
CA LYS A 146 20.35 -2.54 5.86
C LYS A 146 21.59 -3.06 5.12
N GLU A 147 21.70 -4.38 4.96
CA GLU A 147 22.81 -5.03 4.24
C GLU A 147 22.89 -4.60 2.77
N ALA A 148 21.74 -4.34 2.14
CA ALA A 148 21.67 -3.82 0.77
C ALA A 148 22.02 -2.33 0.66
N GLY A 149 22.20 -1.63 1.78
CA GLY A 149 22.60 -0.22 1.81
C GLY A 149 21.46 0.77 1.60
N LEU A 150 20.21 0.43 2.01
CA LEU A 150 19.10 1.39 2.00
C LEU A 150 19.33 2.51 3.03
N ASP A 151 18.79 3.69 2.75
CA ASP A 151 18.98 4.89 3.57
C ASP A 151 18.01 4.97 4.76
N PHE A 152 16.87 4.25 4.70
CA PHE A 152 15.87 4.18 5.77
C PHE A 152 15.00 2.93 5.64
N ILE A 153 14.30 2.60 6.72
CA ILE A 153 13.36 1.46 6.82
C ILE A 153 11.96 1.98 7.11
N ILE A 154 10.93 1.35 6.52
CA ILE A 154 9.54 1.55 6.91
C ILE A 154 9.07 0.27 7.60
N ALA A 155 8.97 0.31 8.93
CA ALA A 155 8.57 -0.83 9.76
C ALA A 155 7.04 -0.90 9.85
N GLN A 156 6.42 -1.77 9.06
CA GLN A 156 4.96 -1.88 8.97
C GLN A 156 4.42 -3.04 9.80
N GLY A 157 3.71 -2.70 10.87
CA GLY A 157 3.01 -3.70 11.70
C GLY A 157 1.77 -4.32 11.04
N GLY A 158 1.30 -5.41 11.63
CA GLY A 158 0.18 -6.21 11.12
C GLY A 158 -1.16 -5.49 11.10
N GLU A 159 -1.31 -4.38 11.81
CA GLU A 159 -2.48 -3.51 11.80
C GLU A 159 -2.58 -2.63 10.54
N GLY A 160 -1.51 -2.51 9.78
CA GLY A 160 -1.48 -1.71 8.55
C GLY A 160 -2.43 -2.23 7.47
N GLY A 161 -2.87 -1.35 6.58
CA GLY A 161 -3.65 -1.71 5.39
C GLY A 161 -2.77 -2.25 4.28
N GLY A 162 -3.37 -2.99 3.34
CA GLY A 162 -2.65 -3.63 2.25
C GLY A 162 -1.78 -4.80 2.72
N HIS A 163 -0.72 -5.10 1.98
CA HIS A 163 0.16 -6.22 2.31
C HIS A 163 0.91 -5.99 3.62
N THR A 164 0.70 -6.87 4.60
CA THR A 164 1.31 -6.76 5.93
C THR A 164 1.89 -8.09 6.41
N GLY A 165 2.81 -8.00 7.40
CA GLY A 165 3.22 -9.12 8.23
C GLY A 165 2.17 -9.47 9.29
N GLU A 166 2.57 -10.27 10.27
CA GLU A 166 1.71 -10.74 11.38
C GLU A 166 2.03 -10.03 12.70
N ILE A 167 3.24 -9.47 12.80
CA ILE A 167 3.71 -8.88 14.05
C ILE A 167 3.05 -7.52 14.23
N GLY A 168 2.42 -7.33 15.38
CA GLY A 168 1.81 -6.06 15.75
C GLY A 168 2.82 -4.93 15.89
N SER A 169 2.41 -3.72 15.59
CA SER A 169 3.25 -2.52 15.52
C SER A 169 4.07 -2.27 16.78
N ILE A 170 3.45 -2.33 17.94
CA ILE A 170 4.10 -2.08 19.24
C ILE A 170 5.23 -3.09 19.56
N VAL A 171 5.17 -4.29 18.99
CA VAL A 171 6.20 -5.33 19.13
C VAL A 171 7.25 -5.20 18.03
N LEU A 172 6.82 -4.91 16.80
CA LEU A 172 7.68 -4.87 15.62
C LEU A 172 8.65 -3.69 15.64
N TRP A 173 8.16 -2.50 15.96
CA TRP A 173 8.95 -1.27 15.84
C TRP A 173 10.24 -1.30 16.68
N PRO A 174 10.21 -1.54 17.99
CA PRO A 174 11.45 -1.57 18.77
C PRO A 174 12.39 -2.70 18.34
N GLN A 175 11.87 -3.86 17.95
CA GLN A 175 12.69 -4.96 17.46
C GLN A 175 13.45 -4.62 16.17
N ILE A 176 12.80 -3.89 15.25
CA ILE A 176 13.45 -3.46 14.00
C ILE A 176 14.48 -2.37 14.31
N ILE A 177 14.11 -1.37 15.11
CA ILE A 177 15.00 -0.26 15.49
C ILE A 177 16.28 -0.81 16.11
N ASP A 178 16.18 -1.71 17.09
CA ASP A 178 17.33 -2.34 17.73
C ASP A 178 18.18 -3.17 16.73
N ALA A 179 17.51 -3.86 15.79
CA ALA A 179 18.18 -4.72 14.81
C ALA A 179 18.95 -3.95 13.73
N VAL A 180 18.53 -2.73 13.41
CA VAL A 180 19.16 -1.91 12.35
C VAL A 180 20.05 -0.79 12.91
N GLY A 181 19.97 -0.50 14.22
CA GLY A 181 20.82 0.49 14.90
C GLY A 181 20.63 1.90 14.36
N ASP A 182 21.68 2.53 13.84
CA ASP A 182 21.67 3.93 13.41
C ASP A 182 20.87 4.20 12.12
N LEU A 183 20.38 3.15 11.45
CA LEU A 183 19.58 3.34 10.24
C LEU A 183 18.19 3.89 10.60
N PRO A 184 17.75 5.03 10.01
CA PRO A 184 16.44 5.61 10.30
C PRO A 184 15.28 4.65 10.07
N VAL A 185 14.34 4.61 11.02
CA VAL A 185 13.12 3.78 10.94
C VAL A 185 11.88 4.66 11.02
N LEU A 186 11.02 4.55 10.03
CA LEU A 186 9.68 5.13 10.02
C LEU A 186 8.68 4.08 10.49
N ALA A 187 7.93 4.39 11.54
CA ALA A 187 6.92 3.51 12.09
C ALA A 187 5.64 3.56 11.25
N ALA A 188 5.20 2.39 10.78
CA ALA A 188 4.01 2.23 9.95
C ALA A 188 3.07 1.15 10.52
N GLY A 189 1.79 1.25 10.19
CA GLY A 189 0.74 0.36 10.70
C GLY A 189 0.09 0.91 11.97
N GLY A 190 -1.22 1.17 11.91
CA GLY A 190 -2.01 1.64 13.05
C GLY A 190 -1.81 3.11 13.43
N ILE A 191 -1.19 3.93 12.62
CA ILE A 191 -1.02 5.38 12.88
C ILE A 191 -2.24 6.15 12.35
N GLY A 192 -3.04 6.73 13.24
CA GLY A 192 -4.24 7.53 12.93
C GLY A 192 -4.38 8.81 13.75
N ASN A 193 -3.58 8.96 14.81
CA ASN A 193 -3.63 10.13 15.68
C ASN A 193 -2.24 10.47 16.28
N GLY A 194 -2.14 11.64 16.90
CA GLY A 194 -0.89 12.14 17.47
C GLY A 194 -0.39 11.34 18.68
N ARG A 195 -1.28 10.66 19.42
CA ARG A 195 -0.88 9.77 20.53
C ARG A 195 -0.09 8.56 20.02
N GLN A 196 -0.54 7.96 18.91
CA GLN A 196 0.17 6.85 18.26
C GLN A 196 1.50 7.32 17.67
N MET A 197 1.55 8.54 17.12
CA MET A 197 2.79 9.17 16.68
C MET A 197 3.77 9.35 17.84
N ALA A 198 3.32 9.89 18.99
CA ALA A 198 4.16 10.05 20.17
C ALA A 198 4.69 8.71 20.70
N ALA A 199 3.85 7.67 20.72
CA ALA A 199 4.24 6.33 21.13
C ALA A 199 5.31 5.74 20.20
N ALA A 200 5.17 5.89 18.86
CA ALA A 200 6.15 5.42 17.89
C ALA A 200 7.52 6.10 18.07
N LEU A 201 7.53 7.42 18.25
CA LEU A 201 8.76 8.18 18.50
C LEU A 201 9.40 7.82 19.86
N ALA A 202 8.59 7.60 20.90
CA ALA A 202 9.07 7.15 22.20
C ALA A 202 9.72 5.75 22.14
N MET A 203 9.30 4.89 21.19
CA MET A 203 9.93 3.59 20.92
C MET A 203 11.21 3.69 20.07
N GLY A 204 11.62 4.90 19.66
CA GLY A 204 12.87 5.13 18.93
C GLY A 204 12.71 5.31 17.43
N ALA A 205 11.50 5.34 16.89
CA ALA A 205 11.30 5.70 15.48
C ALA A 205 11.67 7.17 15.22
N GLN A 206 12.20 7.48 14.03
CA GLN A 206 12.54 8.84 13.61
C GLN A 206 11.38 9.57 12.93
N GLY A 207 10.28 8.85 12.66
CA GLY A 207 9.07 9.40 12.08
C GLY A 207 7.99 8.34 11.94
N VAL A 208 6.87 8.72 11.33
CA VAL A 208 5.75 7.82 11.06
C VAL A 208 5.41 7.77 9.57
N TRP A 209 4.81 6.64 9.15
CA TRP A 209 4.32 6.43 7.79
C TRP A 209 2.86 6.00 7.88
N ALA A 210 1.94 6.86 7.52
CA ALA A 210 0.50 6.63 7.59
C ALA A 210 -0.10 6.42 6.19
N GLY A 211 -0.96 5.42 6.04
CA GLY A 211 -1.67 5.11 4.78
C GLY A 211 -3.17 5.33 4.91
N SER A 212 -3.85 4.55 5.76
CA SER A 212 -5.33 4.55 5.86
C SER A 212 -5.91 5.91 6.26
N LEU A 213 -5.14 6.73 6.97
CA LEU A 213 -5.50 8.08 7.37
C LEU A 213 -5.87 8.99 6.20
N TRP A 214 -5.29 8.72 5.02
CA TRP A 214 -5.47 9.55 3.82
C TRP A 214 -6.58 9.07 2.88
N LEU A 215 -7.22 7.93 3.18
CA LEU A 215 -8.23 7.33 2.28
C LEU A 215 -9.51 8.15 2.18
N THR A 216 -9.85 8.89 3.24
CA THR A 216 -11.12 9.61 3.36
C THR A 216 -10.97 11.12 3.28
N VAL A 217 -9.74 11.65 3.16
CA VAL A 217 -9.55 13.11 3.08
C VAL A 217 -10.21 13.72 1.85
N GLU A 218 -10.54 15.00 1.93
CA GLU A 218 -11.22 15.74 0.83
C GLU A 218 -10.46 15.60 -0.49
N GLU A 219 -9.12 15.72 -0.42
CA GLU A 219 -8.24 15.73 -1.58
C GLU A 219 -7.98 14.33 -2.17
N ALA A 220 -8.35 13.24 -1.45
CA ALA A 220 -8.17 11.89 -1.98
C ALA A 220 -9.13 11.59 -3.13
N MET A 221 -8.61 11.01 -4.19
CA MET A 221 -9.38 10.56 -5.36
C MET A 221 -10.19 9.28 -5.11
N THR A 222 -10.32 8.86 -3.85
CA THR A 222 -11.15 7.71 -3.45
C THR A 222 -12.60 7.97 -3.86
N GLN A 223 -13.23 6.98 -4.48
CA GLN A 223 -14.63 7.07 -4.91
C GLN A 223 -15.55 7.34 -3.71
N PRO A 224 -16.61 8.16 -3.85
CA PRO A 224 -17.52 8.48 -2.74
C PRO A 224 -18.07 7.25 -2.02
N ALA A 225 -18.59 6.27 -2.74
CA ALA A 225 -19.12 5.03 -2.15
C ALA A 225 -18.03 4.24 -1.39
N GLN A 226 -16.78 4.29 -1.83
CA GLN A 226 -15.65 3.68 -1.12
C GLN A 226 -15.27 4.49 0.12
N LYS A 227 -15.30 5.84 0.07
CA LYS A 227 -15.12 6.69 1.26
C LYS A 227 -16.18 6.37 2.32
N ASP A 228 -17.45 6.22 1.90
CA ASP A 228 -18.53 5.84 2.80
C ASP A 228 -18.29 4.48 3.45
N SER A 229 -17.77 3.50 2.72
CA SER A 229 -17.39 2.20 3.27
C SER A 229 -16.32 2.32 4.35
N TYR A 230 -15.32 3.19 4.16
CA TYR A 230 -14.28 3.43 5.17
C TYR A 230 -14.81 4.19 6.40
N LEU A 231 -15.64 5.21 6.21
CA LEU A 231 -16.18 6.02 7.31
C LEU A 231 -17.15 5.26 8.21
N ASN A 232 -17.82 4.24 7.68
CA ASN A 232 -18.75 3.40 8.42
C ASN A 232 -18.09 2.16 9.05
N ALA A 233 -16.80 1.91 8.78
CA ALA A 233 -16.12 0.73 9.28
C ALA A 233 -15.53 0.93 10.69
N SER A 234 -15.61 -0.10 11.52
CA SER A 234 -14.89 -0.21 12.77
C SER A 234 -13.52 -0.89 12.59
N SER A 235 -12.69 -0.88 13.62
CA SER A 235 -11.41 -1.60 13.59
C SER A 235 -11.59 -3.12 13.43
N GLU A 236 -12.71 -3.67 13.88
CA GLU A 236 -13.06 -5.09 13.81
C GLU A 236 -13.53 -5.51 12.41
N ASP A 237 -13.94 -4.55 11.58
CA ASP A 237 -14.40 -4.79 10.22
C ASP A 237 -13.24 -4.97 9.23
N THR A 238 -12.03 -5.20 9.71
CA THR A 238 -10.89 -5.51 8.86
C THR A 238 -10.48 -6.98 8.97
N ILE A 239 -10.06 -7.54 7.84
CA ILE A 239 -9.50 -8.88 7.76
C ILE A 239 -8.16 -8.84 7.03
N ARG A 240 -7.27 -9.76 7.38
CA ARG A 240 -6.05 -10.01 6.63
C ARG A 240 -6.23 -11.29 5.81
N SER A 241 -6.46 -11.14 4.52
CA SER A 241 -6.84 -12.21 3.60
C SER A 241 -5.93 -12.26 2.37
N ARG A 242 -5.90 -13.42 1.70
CA ARG A 242 -5.25 -13.66 0.40
C ARG A 242 -6.19 -13.46 -0.79
N ALA A 243 -7.46 -13.19 -0.53
CA ALA A 243 -8.57 -13.20 -1.48
C ALA A 243 -8.34 -12.37 -2.76
N TRP A 244 -7.53 -11.31 -2.69
CA TRP A 244 -7.32 -10.39 -3.82
C TRP A 244 -6.00 -10.56 -4.53
N THR A 245 -4.92 -10.84 -3.83
CA THR A 245 -3.57 -10.78 -4.41
C THR A 245 -2.80 -12.09 -4.27
N GLY A 246 -3.34 -13.05 -3.52
CA GLY A 246 -2.64 -14.29 -3.19
C GLY A 246 -1.59 -14.14 -2.08
N LYS A 247 -1.31 -12.91 -1.63
CA LYS A 247 -0.53 -12.60 -0.43
C LYS A 247 -1.43 -12.01 0.65
N PRO A 248 -1.14 -12.27 1.93
CA PRO A 248 -1.90 -11.67 3.02
C PRO A 248 -1.88 -10.14 2.95
N ALA A 249 -3.05 -9.55 2.82
CA ALA A 249 -3.27 -8.10 2.79
C ALA A 249 -4.45 -7.75 3.70
N ARG A 250 -4.37 -6.63 4.44
CA ARG A 250 -5.46 -6.16 5.28
C ARG A 250 -6.39 -5.24 4.51
N MET A 251 -7.67 -5.50 4.63
CA MET A 251 -8.75 -4.80 3.94
C MET A 251 -10.04 -4.85 4.76
N LEU A 252 -11.07 -4.13 4.37
CA LEU A 252 -12.40 -4.30 4.95
C LEU A 252 -12.95 -5.70 4.64
N LYS A 253 -13.62 -6.30 5.61
CA LYS A 253 -14.42 -7.51 5.43
C LYS A 253 -15.60 -7.20 4.52
N ASN A 254 -15.90 -8.10 3.63
CA ASN A 254 -17.07 -8.04 2.77
C ASN A 254 -17.41 -9.42 2.21
N LYS A 255 -18.45 -9.54 1.41
CA LYS A 255 -18.89 -10.83 0.82
C LYS A 255 -17.79 -11.50 -0.02
N TRP A 256 -16.94 -10.71 -0.68
CA TRP A 256 -15.78 -11.24 -1.41
C TRP A 256 -14.80 -11.95 -0.50
N THR A 257 -14.38 -11.29 0.58
CA THR A 257 -13.43 -11.88 1.53
C THR A 257 -14.04 -13.08 2.26
N GLU A 258 -15.32 -12.99 2.64
CA GLU A 258 -16.03 -14.09 3.30
C GLU A 258 -16.13 -15.33 2.39
N ALA A 259 -16.44 -15.12 1.11
CA ALA A 259 -16.52 -16.20 0.15
C ALA A 259 -15.16 -16.90 -0.08
N TRP A 260 -14.07 -16.13 -0.21
CA TRP A 260 -12.73 -16.70 -0.42
C TRP A 260 -12.07 -17.29 0.84
N GLU A 261 -12.59 -17.01 2.04
CA GLU A 261 -12.14 -17.61 3.30
C GLU A 261 -13.01 -18.82 3.73
N SER A 262 -14.03 -19.21 2.93
CA SER A 262 -14.88 -20.35 3.21
C SER A 262 -14.18 -21.66 2.85
N ASP A 263 -14.33 -22.69 3.68
CA ASP A 263 -13.77 -24.03 3.43
C ASP A 263 -14.38 -24.74 2.21
N ASP A 264 -15.57 -24.30 1.77
CA ASP A 264 -16.33 -24.90 0.65
C ASP A 264 -16.01 -24.26 -0.72
N THR A 265 -15.02 -23.35 -0.77
CA THR A 265 -14.68 -22.59 -1.98
C THR A 265 -13.22 -22.80 -2.39
N PRO A 266 -12.82 -22.43 -3.62
CA PRO A 266 -11.42 -22.58 -4.03
C PRO A 266 -10.47 -21.74 -3.16
N ASP A 267 -9.37 -22.35 -2.72
CA ASP A 267 -8.30 -21.60 -2.02
C ASP A 267 -7.72 -20.50 -2.89
N PRO A 268 -7.46 -19.28 -2.34
CA PRO A 268 -6.79 -18.24 -3.08
C PRO A 268 -5.43 -18.70 -3.65
N LEU A 269 -5.22 -18.51 -4.94
CA LEU A 269 -3.98 -18.84 -5.62
C LEU A 269 -2.80 -18.02 -5.07
N PRO A 270 -1.56 -18.51 -5.16
CA PRO A 270 -0.40 -17.70 -4.80
C PRO A 270 -0.25 -16.50 -5.76
N MET A 271 0.35 -15.41 -5.27
CA MET A 271 0.72 -14.27 -6.13
C MET A 271 1.74 -14.76 -7.20
N PRO A 272 1.58 -14.39 -8.48
CA PRO A 272 0.65 -13.37 -9.02
C PRO A 272 -0.69 -13.91 -9.51
N LEU A 273 -0.92 -15.21 -9.48
CA LEU A 273 -2.07 -15.87 -10.12
C LEU A 273 -3.42 -15.38 -9.57
N GLN A 274 -3.52 -15.18 -8.25
CA GLN A 274 -4.74 -14.63 -7.67
C GLN A 274 -5.05 -13.23 -8.21
N GLY A 275 -4.03 -12.40 -8.41
CA GLY A 275 -4.21 -11.11 -9.06
C GLY A 275 -4.74 -11.20 -10.49
N MET A 276 -4.43 -12.29 -11.22
CA MET A 276 -5.00 -12.56 -12.55
C MET A 276 -6.50 -12.86 -12.49
N VAL A 277 -6.94 -13.56 -11.42
CA VAL A 277 -8.36 -13.84 -11.19
C VAL A 277 -9.13 -12.57 -10.84
N THR A 278 -8.55 -11.71 -10.00
CA THR A 278 -9.27 -10.60 -9.36
C THR A 278 -9.16 -9.27 -10.11
N PHE A 279 -8.31 -9.18 -11.12
CA PHE A 279 -8.05 -7.93 -11.84
C PHE A 279 -9.32 -7.27 -12.42
N ASP A 280 -10.13 -8.06 -13.10
CA ASP A 280 -11.37 -7.56 -13.69
C ASP A 280 -12.38 -7.17 -12.60
N ALA A 281 -12.41 -7.92 -11.49
CA ALA A 281 -13.26 -7.62 -10.35
C ALA A 281 -12.92 -6.25 -9.72
N ILE A 282 -11.63 -5.97 -9.49
CA ILE A 282 -11.18 -4.68 -8.95
C ILE A 282 -11.63 -3.52 -9.84
N ARG A 283 -11.50 -3.67 -11.15
CA ARG A 283 -11.84 -2.62 -12.11
C ARG A 283 -13.33 -2.43 -12.27
N ARG A 284 -14.08 -3.53 -12.38
CA ARG A 284 -15.54 -3.48 -12.52
C ARG A 284 -16.18 -2.90 -11.27
N THR A 285 -15.75 -3.30 -10.08
CA THR A 285 -16.27 -2.74 -8.82
C THR A 285 -15.91 -1.27 -8.64
N ALA A 286 -14.75 -0.82 -9.10
CA ALA A 286 -14.39 0.59 -9.12
C ALA A 286 -15.21 1.38 -10.16
N MET A 287 -15.43 0.83 -11.35
CA MET A 287 -16.24 1.48 -12.42
C MET A 287 -17.71 1.63 -12.03
N TYR A 288 -18.23 0.66 -11.32
CA TYR A 288 -19.64 0.61 -10.89
C TYR A 288 -19.81 0.77 -9.38
N ALA A 289 -18.93 1.56 -8.75
CA ALA A 289 -18.85 1.70 -7.30
C ALA A 289 -20.17 2.14 -6.63
N ASP A 290 -21.05 2.83 -7.38
CA ASP A 290 -22.36 3.31 -6.97
C ASP A 290 -23.53 2.41 -7.44
N LYS A 291 -23.24 1.25 -8.05
CA LYS A 291 -24.24 0.32 -8.59
C LYS A 291 -24.43 -0.90 -7.71
N GLY A 292 -25.69 -1.25 -7.46
CA GLY A 292 -26.05 -2.46 -6.73
C GLY A 292 -25.30 -2.58 -5.39
N SER A 293 -24.72 -3.77 -5.17
CA SER A 293 -23.88 -4.09 -4.01
C SER A 293 -22.39 -4.15 -4.36
N ALA A 294 -21.90 -3.34 -5.29
CA ALA A 294 -20.51 -3.37 -5.74
C ALA A 294 -19.52 -3.20 -4.58
N GLN A 295 -19.85 -2.38 -3.57
CA GLN A 295 -18.99 -2.21 -2.39
C GLN A 295 -18.90 -3.47 -1.52
N ASP A 296 -19.90 -4.36 -1.55
CA ASP A 296 -19.90 -5.63 -0.83
C ASP A 296 -18.87 -6.63 -1.40
N VAL A 297 -18.37 -6.37 -2.61
CA VAL A 297 -17.37 -7.21 -3.29
C VAL A 297 -16.19 -6.38 -3.82
N SER A 298 -15.93 -5.19 -3.26
CA SER A 298 -14.84 -4.32 -3.68
C SER A 298 -13.57 -4.55 -2.86
N PHE A 299 -12.41 -4.24 -3.47
CA PHE A 299 -11.13 -4.23 -2.78
C PHE A 299 -10.92 -2.92 -2.02
N ASN A 300 -11.19 -2.92 -0.72
CA ASN A 300 -11.07 -1.77 0.16
C ASN A 300 -9.91 -1.96 1.14
N ALA A 301 -8.67 -1.77 0.66
CA ALA A 301 -7.48 -1.90 1.51
C ALA A 301 -7.48 -0.82 2.60
N ALA A 302 -7.46 -1.23 3.88
CA ALA A 302 -7.41 -0.35 5.02
C ALA A 302 -6.81 -1.06 6.24
N GLY A 303 -6.09 -0.32 7.08
CA GLY A 303 -5.60 -0.80 8.36
C GLY A 303 -6.68 -0.72 9.45
N GLN A 304 -6.43 -1.37 10.60
CA GLN A 304 -7.37 -1.36 11.72
C GLN A 304 -7.63 0.06 12.28
N VAL A 305 -6.76 1.00 12.02
CA VAL A 305 -6.93 2.41 12.37
C VAL A 305 -8.15 3.06 11.70
N ILE A 306 -8.72 2.42 10.68
CA ILE A 306 -9.90 2.92 9.97
C ILE A 306 -11.07 3.21 10.94
N GLY A 307 -11.23 2.42 12.00
CA GLY A 307 -12.25 2.64 13.03
C GLY A 307 -12.07 3.92 13.87
N GLN A 308 -10.99 4.68 13.66
CA GLN A 308 -10.77 5.99 14.30
C GLN A 308 -11.07 7.15 13.33
N ILE A 309 -11.45 6.86 12.08
CA ILE A 309 -11.69 7.84 11.02
C ILE A 309 -13.20 7.90 10.78
N ASN A 310 -13.87 8.94 11.32
CA ASN A 310 -15.33 9.01 11.35
C ASN A 310 -15.90 10.16 10.49
N GLU A 311 -15.04 10.98 9.89
CA GLU A 311 -15.44 12.12 9.08
C GLU A 311 -14.45 12.40 7.96
N VAL A 312 -14.90 13.15 6.96
CA VAL A 312 -14.05 13.66 5.89
C VAL A 312 -13.42 14.95 6.38
N GLU A 313 -12.09 14.99 6.39
CA GLU A 313 -11.30 16.18 6.75
C GLU A 313 -10.39 16.55 5.57
N SER A 314 -9.97 17.82 5.51
CA SER A 314 -8.87 18.19 4.61
C SER A 314 -7.53 17.65 5.12
N VAL A 315 -6.57 17.38 4.24
CA VAL A 315 -5.19 17.00 4.60
C VAL A 315 -4.60 17.98 5.61
N LYS A 316 -4.86 19.28 5.43
CA LYS A 316 -4.41 20.33 6.35
C LYS A 316 -4.93 20.10 7.77
N ASN A 317 -6.22 19.82 7.93
CA ASN A 317 -6.83 19.61 9.24
C ASN A 317 -6.30 18.33 9.90
N VAL A 318 -6.17 17.25 9.15
CA VAL A 318 -5.58 16.00 9.62
C VAL A 318 -4.16 16.22 10.15
N ILE A 319 -3.29 16.90 9.39
CA ILE A 319 -1.92 17.19 9.84
C ILE A 319 -1.93 18.06 11.09
N PHE A 320 -2.75 19.11 11.13
CA PHE A 320 -2.87 20.01 12.28
C PHE A 320 -3.32 19.25 13.55
N ARG A 321 -4.33 18.38 13.41
CA ARG A 321 -4.81 17.52 14.48
C ARG A 321 -3.71 16.57 14.98
N LEU A 322 -3.01 15.89 14.09
CA LEU A 322 -1.91 14.99 14.44
C LEU A 322 -0.81 15.68 15.24
N VAL A 323 -0.40 16.89 14.82
CA VAL A 323 0.65 17.65 15.50
C VAL A 323 0.19 18.14 16.87
N ASN A 324 -1.02 18.66 16.99
CA ASN A 324 -1.56 19.12 18.27
C ASN A 324 -1.69 17.95 19.26
N GLU A 325 -2.30 16.83 18.85
CA GLU A 325 -2.43 15.65 19.70
C GLU A 325 -1.07 15.08 20.12
N TYR A 326 -0.07 15.17 19.26
CA TYR A 326 1.30 14.78 19.59
C TYR A 326 1.87 15.67 20.70
N VAL A 327 1.79 17.00 20.56
CA VAL A 327 2.25 17.96 21.58
C VAL A 327 1.53 17.76 22.90
N ASP A 328 0.19 17.67 22.87
CA ASP A 328 -0.63 17.43 24.07
C ASP A 328 -0.24 16.11 24.77
N THR A 329 0.10 15.09 23.98
CA THR A 329 0.52 13.79 24.53
C THR A 329 1.86 13.92 25.26
N LEU A 330 2.82 14.64 24.70
CA LEU A 330 4.11 14.88 25.35
C LEU A 330 3.96 15.69 26.63
N ASP A 331 3.13 16.72 26.64
CA ASP A 331 2.86 17.55 27.82
C ASP A 331 2.21 16.72 28.94
N ASN A 332 1.25 15.87 28.59
CA ASN A 332 0.62 14.95 29.54
C ASN A 332 1.64 13.96 30.13
N LEU A 333 2.48 13.34 29.31
CA LEU A 333 3.53 12.43 29.76
C LEU A 333 4.51 13.13 30.71
N ASN A 334 4.98 14.33 30.36
CA ASN A 334 5.87 15.11 31.20
C ASN A 334 5.24 15.46 32.55
N SER A 335 3.93 15.77 32.58
CA SER A 335 3.21 16.09 33.82
C SER A 335 3.05 14.91 34.76
N THR A 336 3.07 13.67 34.23
CA THR A 336 2.91 12.42 34.99
C THR A 336 4.24 11.80 35.44
N MET A 337 5.37 12.30 34.92
CA MET A 337 6.68 11.79 35.33
C MET A 337 6.97 12.14 36.80
N PRO A 338 7.45 11.17 37.61
CA PRO A 338 7.94 11.49 38.95
C PRO A 338 9.05 12.50 38.86
N LYS A 339 9.00 13.56 39.67
CA LYS A 339 10.16 14.45 39.84
C LYS A 339 11.25 13.60 40.50
N ILE A 340 12.33 13.35 39.76
CA ILE A 340 13.54 12.74 40.30
C ILE A 340 14.28 13.89 40.96
N ASP A 341 14.34 13.90 42.29
CA ASP A 341 15.14 14.84 43.12
C ASP A 341 16.63 14.56 42.92
#